data_c35394e25821348d52d1886bdec4ae1d
#
_entry.id   c35394e25821348d52d1886bdec4ae1d
#
_cell.length_a   1.000
_cell.length_b   1.000
_cell.length_c   1.000
_cell.angle_alpha   90.00
_cell.angle_beta   90.00
_cell.angle_gamma   90.00
#
_symmetry.space_group_name_H-M   'P 1'
#
loop_
_entity.id
_entity.type
_entity.pdbx_description
1 polymer ?
#
loop_
_entity_poly.entity_id
_entity_poly.type
_entity_poly.pdbx_seq_one_letter_code
_entity_poly.pdbx_strand_id
1 'polypeptide(L)'
;MKKDFKLNVNFPWGKYFKENKIIYKILLILVVFMVLLFNSTHIIAELQWFQEVGYTRTYLTRALAVAGLTLPIFLIFFTISILYYKSIAKKYDLVAYPKKTPKEIKTRNRFVYIAAGIFFLIVSYGLARDNWYIILQYFNSVDFMEVDPIFMKDISFYVFRLPFYQLLISMSLSVVVLLIVLTVFIYLGIAAKSSINRLNFRNLQGILHVIKSGFIQFAGKALAMLIALYMLLLALKYYMDAYLLMFNESGVVYGPGFTDVRVHMPFLRAMAVLAALSSLVVAYGILKRKVKFIAYPVVLIFALGLVRVFVGLGVEALVVNPNQLERERMYIANNITMTRQAFGIDNVDIRIFEANQDISPQEIRANQHVVDSIKVNSYRHTLDFIKQAQVIRGYYDFNDVDVDRYMIHGEKKQVFLSAREIDHKAITPATWQNIHLFYTHGYGVIMSDPSTVTSQGQPDFLMKDIPVTNTTDIPLDNPRIYFGEMVSDYVIVGTETEEFDHPKGGENETYRYTGDAGISLGFFNKLLYAIEEKEPKILISSLINEDSKIIRRRNVVARVKAIAPFLSYDEDPYLVIANGQVYWMIDAYTITNRYPNARTFGGINYIANSVKVTVDAYNGDV
;
A
#
# COMPACT_ATOMS: atom_id res chain seq x y z
N MET A 1 16.98 -58.29 -25.52
CA MET A 1 16.85 -58.37 -24.04
C MET A 1 16.71 -56.95 -23.48
N LYS A 2 15.48 -56.42 -23.32
CA LYS A 2 15.17 -55.20 -22.61
C LYS A 2 14.63 -55.60 -21.24
N LYS A 3 15.39 -55.36 -20.19
CA LYS A 3 14.94 -55.53 -18.81
C LYS A 3 14.18 -54.25 -18.40
N ASP A 4 12.88 -54.34 -18.24
CA ASP A 4 12.05 -53.33 -17.61
C ASP A 4 12.34 -53.25 -16.11
N PHE A 5 12.99 -52.19 -15.67
CA PHE A 5 13.18 -51.88 -14.27
C PHE A 5 11.92 -51.15 -13.75
N LYS A 6 10.95 -51.91 -13.25
CA LYS A 6 9.83 -51.33 -12.48
C LYS A 6 10.30 -51.06 -11.08
N LEU A 7 10.62 -49.77 -10.78
CA LEU A 7 10.76 -49.27 -9.43
C LEU A 7 9.38 -49.25 -8.75
N ASN A 8 9.12 -50.28 -7.97
CA ASN A 8 7.92 -50.36 -7.12
C ASN A 8 8.21 -49.62 -5.81
N VAL A 9 8.12 -48.27 -5.82
CA VAL A 9 8.27 -47.47 -4.63
C VAL A 9 6.93 -47.36 -3.92
N ASN A 10 6.56 -48.46 -3.24
CA ASN A 10 5.49 -48.40 -2.22
C ASN A 10 6.04 -47.74 -0.96
N PHE A 11 6.04 -46.41 -0.88
CA PHE A 11 6.25 -45.71 0.38
C PHE A 11 5.00 -45.88 1.26
N PRO A 12 5.10 -46.47 2.44
CA PRO A 12 3.95 -46.75 3.29
C PRO A 12 3.54 -45.50 4.11
N TRP A 13 3.29 -44.36 3.44
CA TRP A 13 2.87 -43.12 4.09
C TRP A 13 1.61 -43.31 4.96
N GLY A 14 0.67 -44.15 4.52
CA GLY A 14 -0.56 -44.40 5.23
C GLY A 14 -0.39 -45.11 6.58
N LYS A 15 0.65 -45.93 6.74
CA LYS A 15 0.93 -46.69 7.97
C LYS A 15 1.66 -45.80 8.97
N TYR A 16 2.66 -45.02 8.53
CA TYR A 16 3.38 -44.02 9.35
C TYR A 16 2.44 -42.93 9.91
N PHE A 17 1.51 -42.41 9.09
CA PHE A 17 0.51 -41.43 9.53
C PHE A 17 -0.48 -42.01 10.56
N LYS A 18 -0.73 -43.30 10.54
CA LYS A 18 -1.68 -43.93 11.50
C LYS A 18 -1.05 -44.19 12.88
N GLU A 19 0.21 -44.55 12.91
CA GLU A 19 0.94 -44.88 14.15
C GLU A 19 1.38 -43.63 14.92
N ASN A 20 1.65 -42.50 14.25
CA ASN A 20 2.18 -41.27 14.86
C ASN A 20 1.17 -40.11 14.96
N LYS A 21 -0.13 -40.37 14.98
CA LYS A 21 -1.19 -39.34 15.04
C LYS A 21 -1.03 -38.34 16.17
N ILE A 22 -0.48 -38.77 17.31
CA ILE A 22 -0.28 -37.90 18.48
C ILE A 22 0.86 -36.92 18.18
N ILE A 23 1.98 -37.38 17.64
CA ILE A 23 3.16 -36.57 17.31
C ILE A 23 2.77 -35.47 16.29
N TYR A 24 2.04 -35.83 15.22
CA TYR A 24 1.57 -34.84 14.24
C TYR A 24 0.59 -33.81 14.82
N LYS A 25 -0.26 -34.22 15.78
CA LYS A 25 -1.12 -33.28 16.49
C LYS A 25 -0.32 -32.32 17.38
N ILE A 26 0.68 -32.83 18.11
CA ILE A 26 1.55 -32.02 18.93
C ILE A 26 2.33 -31.05 18.07
N LEU A 27 2.93 -31.53 16.96
CA LEU A 27 3.68 -30.69 16.03
C LEU A 27 2.79 -29.61 15.38
N LEU A 28 1.56 -29.95 14.99
CA LEU A 28 0.59 -28.97 14.49
C LEU A 28 0.23 -27.93 15.55
N ILE A 29 -0.01 -28.36 16.80
CA ILE A 29 -0.30 -27.43 17.91
C ILE A 29 0.88 -26.51 18.17
N LEU A 30 2.10 -27.05 18.13
CA LEU A 30 3.33 -26.28 18.33
C LEU A 30 3.54 -25.26 17.20
N VAL A 31 3.32 -25.64 15.94
CA VAL A 31 3.38 -24.71 14.80
C VAL A 31 2.31 -23.60 14.94
N VAL A 32 1.08 -23.97 15.27
CA VAL A 32 0.01 -22.99 15.49
C VAL A 32 0.36 -22.06 16.65
N PHE A 33 0.88 -22.60 17.74
CA PHE A 33 1.33 -21.81 18.91
C PHE A 33 2.45 -20.83 18.52
N MET A 34 3.46 -21.30 17.78
CA MET A 34 4.57 -20.44 17.29
C MET A 34 4.05 -19.32 16.37
N VAL A 35 3.15 -19.64 15.44
CA VAL A 35 2.54 -18.63 14.56
C VAL A 35 1.74 -17.60 15.36
N LEU A 36 0.97 -18.02 16.35
CA LEU A 36 0.23 -17.12 17.23
C LEU A 36 1.17 -16.27 18.08
N LEU A 37 2.24 -16.85 18.61
CA LEU A 37 3.25 -16.14 19.40
C LEU A 37 3.90 -15.02 18.56
N PHE A 38 4.43 -15.35 17.38
CA PHE A 38 5.06 -14.35 16.49
C PHE A 38 4.09 -13.23 16.07
N ASN A 39 2.85 -13.57 15.74
CA ASN A 39 1.88 -12.52 15.40
C ASN A 39 1.49 -11.66 16.61
N SER A 40 1.42 -12.24 17.81
CA SER A 40 1.10 -11.50 19.04
C SER A 40 2.23 -10.56 19.43
N THR A 41 3.50 -10.99 19.31
CA THR A 41 4.67 -10.13 19.60
C THR A 41 4.70 -8.94 18.67
N HIS A 42 4.48 -9.14 17.37
CA HIS A 42 4.42 -8.05 16.41
C HIS A 42 3.30 -7.05 16.73
N ILE A 43 2.08 -7.52 17.03
CA ILE A 43 0.95 -6.64 17.37
C ILE A 43 1.25 -5.81 18.63
N ILE A 44 1.84 -6.44 19.67
CA ILE A 44 2.17 -5.75 20.92
C ILE A 44 3.30 -4.73 20.69
N ALA A 45 4.35 -5.12 19.97
CA ALA A 45 5.47 -4.23 19.65
C ALA A 45 5.02 -3.01 18.83
N GLU A 46 4.13 -3.22 17.85
CA GLU A 46 3.52 -2.12 17.08
C GLU A 46 2.69 -1.19 17.97
N LEU A 47 1.84 -1.76 18.83
CA LEU A 47 1.03 -0.96 19.74
C LEU A 47 1.90 -0.11 20.69
N GLN A 48 2.95 -0.70 21.28
CA GLN A 48 3.88 0.01 22.15
C GLN A 48 4.61 1.13 21.40
N TRP A 49 5.03 0.87 20.15
CA TRP A 49 5.68 1.90 19.34
C TRP A 49 4.72 3.06 19.00
N PHE A 50 3.46 2.76 18.65
CA PHE A 50 2.46 3.82 18.43
C PHE A 50 2.08 4.56 19.71
N GLN A 51 2.23 3.94 20.89
CA GLN A 51 2.08 4.61 22.18
C GLN A 51 3.25 5.55 22.46
N GLU A 52 4.47 5.10 22.18
CA GLU A 52 5.70 5.88 22.33
C GLU A 52 5.66 7.14 21.49
N VAL A 53 5.29 7.06 20.21
CA VAL A 53 5.20 8.24 19.32
C VAL A 53 3.93 9.08 19.49
N GLY A 54 3.03 8.76 20.43
CA GLY A 54 1.79 9.50 20.66
C GLY A 54 0.64 9.24 19.68
N TYR A 55 0.80 8.35 18.70
CA TYR A 55 -0.19 8.06 17.64
C TYR A 55 -1.02 6.79 17.88
N THR A 56 -1.23 6.39 19.14
CA THR A 56 -2.05 5.22 19.50
C THR A 56 -3.42 5.23 18.85
N ARG A 57 -4.07 6.39 18.77
CA ARG A 57 -5.38 6.53 18.14
C ARG A 57 -5.37 6.14 16.67
N THR A 58 -4.32 6.51 15.92
CA THR A 58 -4.17 6.16 14.49
C THR A 58 -4.06 4.65 14.31
N TYR A 59 -3.23 3.99 15.13
CA TYR A 59 -3.11 2.53 15.11
C TYR A 59 -4.44 1.84 15.43
N LEU A 60 -5.12 2.26 16.51
CA LEU A 60 -6.40 1.70 16.90
C LEU A 60 -7.49 1.93 15.86
N THR A 61 -7.55 3.10 15.24
CA THR A 61 -8.50 3.38 14.14
C THR A 61 -8.33 2.40 13.00
N ARG A 62 -7.09 2.15 12.57
CA ARG A 62 -6.79 1.14 11.54
C ARG A 62 -7.16 -0.27 12.00
N ALA A 63 -6.73 -0.66 13.19
CA ALA A 63 -6.99 -2.00 13.74
C ALA A 63 -8.49 -2.26 13.91
N LEU A 64 -9.23 -1.29 14.47
CA LEU A 64 -10.68 -1.38 14.65
C LEU A 64 -11.44 -1.36 13.32
N ALA A 65 -10.98 -0.58 12.33
CA ALA A 65 -11.53 -0.60 10.99
C ALA A 65 -11.38 -1.99 10.35
N VAL A 66 -10.18 -2.57 10.39
CA VAL A 66 -9.94 -3.92 9.86
C VAL A 66 -10.76 -4.97 10.60
N ALA A 67 -10.78 -4.96 11.93
CA ALA A 67 -11.56 -5.90 12.72
C ALA A 67 -13.07 -5.72 12.50
N GLY A 68 -13.55 -4.47 12.53
CA GLY A 68 -14.95 -4.11 12.32
C GLY A 68 -15.46 -4.45 10.92
N LEU A 69 -14.60 -4.48 9.91
CA LEU A 69 -14.94 -4.90 8.55
C LEU A 69 -14.82 -6.41 8.36
N THR A 70 -13.84 -7.05 8.99
CA THR A 70 -13.65 -8.51 8.90
C THR A 70 -14.89 -9.26 9.35
N LEU A 71 -15.49 -8.85 10.47
CA LEU A 71 -16.63 -9.56 11.05
C LEU A 71 -17.90 -9.52 10.17
N PRO A 72 -18.40 -8.39 9.68
CA PRO A 72 -19.54 -8.34 8.77
C PRO A 72 -19.29 -9.10 7.46
N ILE A 73 -18.13 -8.91 6.83
CA ILE A 73 -17.76 -9.61 5.60
C ILE A 73 -17.76 -11.13 5.83
N PHE A 74 -17.14 -11.57 6.91
CA PHE A 74 -17.15 -12.98 7.31
C PHE A 74 -18.57 -13.50 7.52
N LEU A 75 -19.38 -12.82 8.31
CA LEU A 75 -20.76 -13.25 8.62
C LEU A 75 -21.60 -13.34 7.34
N ILE A 76 -21.49 -12.39 6.44
CA ILE A 76 -22.21 -12.38 5.16
C ILE A 76 -21.77 -13.57 4.30
N PHE A 77 -20.46 -13.71 4.03
CA PHE A 77 -19.93 -14.75 3.15
C PHE A 77 -20.14 -16.14 3.72
N PHE A 78 -19.88 -16.32 5.00
CA PHE A 78 -20.09 -17.59 5.67
C PHE A 78 -21.56 -17.97 5.70
N THR A 79 -22.46 -17.07 6.09
CA THR A 79 -23.90 -17.34 6.16
C THR A 79 -24.47 -17.70 4.81
N ILE A 80 -24.18 -16.89 3.75
CA ILE A 80 -24.64 -17.17 2.39
C ILE A 80 -24.13 -18.54 1.93
N SER A 81 -22.86 -18.85 2.14
CA SER A 81 -22.24 -20.11 1.72
C SER A 81 -22.80 -21.30 2.46
N ILE A 82 -23.03 -21.19 3.76
CA ILE A 82 -23.62 -22.28 4.57
C ILE A 82 -25.09 -22.51 4.23
N LEU A 83 -25.88 -21.46 4.07
CA LEU A 83 -27.29 -21.58 3.63
C LEU A 83 -27.37 -22.24 2.24
N TYR A 84 -26.49 -21.81 1.34
CA TYR A 84 -26.38 -22.40 0.00
C TYR A 84 -25.95 -23.87 0.08
N TYR A 85 -24.90 -24.20 0.84
CA TYR A 85 -24.46 -25.57 1.07
C TYR A 85 -25.59 -26.45 1.63
N LYS A 86 -26.32 -25.99 2.65
CA LYS A 86 -27.46 -26.73 3.22
C LYS A 86 -28.53 -27.03 2.18
N SER A 87 -28.83 -26.08 1.27
CA SER A 87 -29.83 -26.26 0.22
C SER A 87 -29.45 -27.37 -0.76
N ILE A 88 -28.16 -27.53 -1.03
CA ILE A 88 -27.61 -28.54 -1.98
C ILE A 88 -27.31 -29.86 -1.24
N ALA A 89 -26.79 -29.81 -0.02
CA ALA A 89 -26.36 -31.00 0.71
C ALA A 89 -27.50 -31.99 0.94
N LYS A 90 -28.72 -31.49 1.20
CA LYS A 90 -29.92 -32.35 1.35
C LYS A 90 -30.16 -33.20 0.09
N LYS A 91 -30.01 -32.61 -1.10
CA LYS A 91 -30.16 -33.30 -2.36
C LYS A 91 -28.99 -34.25 -2.67
N TYR A 92 -27.78 -33.80 -2.28
CA TYR A 92 -26.57 -34.60 -2.39
C TYR A 92 -26.67 -35.90 -1.59
N ASP A 93 -27.14 -35.81 -0.35
CA ASP A 93 -27.26 -36.98 0.55
C ASP A 93 -28.25 -38.01 0.01
N LEU A 94 -29.37 -37.55 -0.54
CA LEU A 94 -30.39 -38.46 -1.14
C LEU A 94 -29.87 -39.22 -2.36
N VAL A 95 -29.01 -38.58 -3.17
CA VAL A 95 -28.55 -39.17 -4.47
C VAL A 95 -27.24 -39.94 -4.30
N ALA A 96 -26.26 -39.39 -3.57
CA ALA A 96 -24.92 -39.99 -3.53
C ALA A 96 -24.70 -40.96 -2.37
N TYR A 97 -25.49 -40.87 -1.30
CA TYR A 97 -25.30 -41.65 -0.08
C TYR A 97 -26.61 -42.11 0.58
N PRO A 98 -27.47 -42.89 -0.14
CA PRO A 98 -28.77 -43.28 0.42
C PRO A 98 -28.68 -44.18 1.67
N LYS A 99 -27.50 -44.74 1.97
CA LYS A 99 -27.24 -45.63 3.12
C LYS A 99 -26.41 -45.03 4.24
N LYS A 100 -26.08 -43.70 4.18
CA LYS A 100 -25.32 -43.07 5.29
C LYS A 100 -26.17 -42.87 6.55
N THR A 101 -25.53 -43.16 7.68
CA THR A 101 -26.14 -42.91 8.98
C THR A 101 -26.23 -41.39 9.29
N PRO A 102 -27.21 -40.94 10.06
CA PRO A 102 -27.33 -39.54 10.47
C PRO A 102 -26.06 -39.01 11.16
N LYS A 103 -25.30 -39.87 11.84
CA LYS A 103 -24.03 -39.53 12.52
C LYS A 103 -22.93 -39.15 11.51
N GLU A 104 -22.80 -39.91 10.42
CA GLU A 104 -21.81 -39.63 9.38
C GLU A 104 -22.11 -38.33 8.61
N ILE A 105 -23.39 -38.04 8.35
CA ILE A 105 -23.85 -36.80 7.75
C ILE A 105 -23.52 -35.60 8.66
N LYS A 106 -23.79 -35.74 9.97
CA LYS A 106 -23.49 -34.70 10.97
C LYS A 106 -21.97 -34.43 11.06
N THR A 107 -21.15 -35.47 11.07
CA THR A 107 -19.68 -35.35 11.11
C THR A 107 -19.12 -34.65 9.86
N ARG A 108 -19.59 -35.04 8.68
CA ARG A 108 -19.21 -34.36 7.42
C ARG A 108 -19.60 -32.87 7.42
N ASN A 109 -20.84 -32.58 7.81
CA ASN A 109 -21.33 -31.20 7.85
C ASN A 109 -20.52 -30.35 8.84
N ARG A 110 -20.18 -30.89 10.00
CA ARG A 110 -19.31 -30.23 10.99
C ARG A 110 -17.95 -29.90 10.40
N PHE A 111 -17.33 -30.85 9.69
CA PHE A 111 -16.06 -30.60 9.01
C PHE A 111 -16.16 -29.51 7.95
N VAL A 112 -17.20 -29.53 7.10
CA VAL A 112 -17.45 -28.51 6.08
C VAL A 112 -17.66 -27.14 6.71
N TYR A 113 -18.42 -27.05 7.81
CA TYR A 113 -18.66 -25.76 8.49
C TYR A 113 -17.39 -25.20 9.11
N ILE A 114 -16.56 -26.02 9.73
CA ILE A 114 -15.27 -25.59 10.30
C ILE A 114 -14.32 -25.14 9.16
N ALA A 115 -14.18 -25.94 8.12
CA ALA A 115 -13.31 -25.62 6.98
C ALA A 115 -13.76 -24.32 6.27
N ALA A 116 -15.06 -24.18 6.03
CA ALA A 116 -15.64 -22.96 5.47
C ALA A 116 -15.45 -21.75 6.40
N GLY A 117 -15.63 -21.95 7.72
CA GLY A 117 -15.40 -20.91 8.72
C GLY A 117 -13.98 -20.37 8.68
N ILE A 118 -12.99 -21.26 8.70
CA ILE A 118 -11.57 -20.89 8.62
C ILE A 118 -11.27 -20.19 7.27
N PHE A 119 -11.74 -20.77 6.17
CA PHE A 119 -11.52 -20.20 4.83
C PHE A 119 -12.08 -18.77 4.70
N PHE A 120 -13.36 -18.59 5.06
CA PHE A 120 -14.00 -17.28 4.95
C PHE A 120 -13.46 -16.26 5.96
N LEU A 121 -12.99 -16.71 7.14
CA LEU A 121 -12.33 -15.80 8.08
C LEU A 121 -11.02 -15.25 7.49
N ILE A 122 -10.19 -16.13 6.92
CA ILE A 122 -8.93 -15.73 6.28
C ILE A 122 -9.20 -14.78 5.09
N VAL A 123 -10.15 -15.13 4.23
CA VAL A 123 -10.52 -14.29 3.06
C VAL A 123 -11.06 -12.95 3.51
N SER A 124 -11.95 -12.91 4.51
CA SER A 124 -12.54 -11.67 5.02
C SER A 124 -11.52 -10.76 5.69
N TYR A 125 -10.57 -11.35 6.43
CA TYR A 125 -9.46 -10.59 7.01
C TYR A 125 -8.56 -9.99 5.92
N GLY A 126 -8.19 -10.76 4.90
CA GLY A 126 -7.40 -10.25 3.76
C GLY A 126 -8.12 -9.09 3.05
N LEU A 127 -9.41 -9.27 2.71
CA LEU A 127 -10.22 -8.24 2.08
C LEU A 127 -10.35 -6.97 2.95
N ALA A 128 -10.54 -7.13 4.25
CA ALA A 128 -10.64 -6.01 5.18
C ALA A 128 -9.30 -5.28 5.31
N ARG A 129 -8.19 -6.02 5.43
CA ARG A 129 -6.84 -5.48 5.53
C ARG A 129 -6.44 -4.65 4.29
N ASP A 130 -6.79 -5.12 3.10
CA ASP A 130 -6.39 -4.48 1.86
C ASP A 130 -7.32 -3.31 1.47
N ASN A 131 -8.56 -3.28 1.98
CA ASN A 131 -9.57 -2.32 1.54
C ASN A 131 -10.14 -1.41 2.66
N TRP A 132 -9.62 -1.49 3.89
CA TRP A 132 -10.12 -0.67 5.01
C TRP A 132 -10.11 0.83 4.69
N TYR A 133 -9.09 1.29 3.97
CA TYR A 133 -8.93 2.69 3.64
C TYR A 133 -10.00 3.19 2.64
N ILE A 134 -10.28 2.42 1.58
CA ILE A 134 -11.36 2.73 0.61
C ILE A 134 -12.71 2.87 1.32
N ILE A 135 -12.97 2.01 2.31
CA ILE A 135 -14.22 2.03 3.04
C ILE A 135 -14.30 3.23 3.98
N LEU A 136 -13.20 3.57 4.69
CA LEU A 136 -13.15 4.77 5.51
C LEU A 136 -13.26 6.05 4.66
N GLN A 137 -12.62 6.10 3.50
CA GLN A 137 -12.75 7.21 2.55
C GLN A 137 -14.19 7.41 2.08
N TYR A 138 -14.93 6.33 1.80
CA TYR A 138 -16.33 6.41 1.41
C TYR A 138 -17.20 7.07 2.49
N PHE A 139 -17.05 6.63 3.76
CA PHE A 139 -17.85 7.16 4.88
C PHE A 139 -17.45 8.56 5.32
N ASN A 140 -16.22 8.98 5.04
CA ASN A 140 -15.69 10.30 5.38
C ASN A 140 -15.48 11.19 4.14
N SER A 141 -16.15 10.86 3.02
CA SER A 141 -16.00 11.62 1.77
C SER A 141 -16.57 13.04 1.92
N VAL A 142 -15.81 14.02 1.46
CA VAL A 142 -16.20 15.43 1.36
C VAL A 142 -16.26 15.80 -0.11
N ASP A 143 -17.23 16.63 -0.50
CA ASP A 143 -17.36 17.09 -1.87
C ASP A 143 -16.24 18.10 -2.20
N PHE A 144 -15.68 18.01 -3.42
CA PHE A 144 -14.65 18.93 -3.91
C PHE A 144 -15.21 20.25 -4.42
N MET A 145 -16.54 20.36 -4.54
CA MET A 145 -17.26 21.50 -5.12
C MET A 145 -16.92 21.74 -6.60
N GLU A 146 -16.33 20.76 -7.26
CA GLU A 146 -16.01 20.74 -8.68
C GLU A 146 -16.66 19.53 -9.34
N VAL A 147 -17.13 19.70 -10.59
CA VAL A 147 -17.83 18.64 -11.31
C VAL A 147 -17.10 18.25 -12.60
N ASP A 148 -17.18 16.97 -12.93
CA ASP A 148 -16.70 16.51 -14.23
C ASP A 148 -17.54 17.07 -15.39
N PRO A 149 -16.95 17.35 -16.56
CA PRO A 149 -17.65 18.00 -17.66
C PRO A 149 -18.59 17.08 -18.46
N ILE A 150 -18.65 15.77 -18.18
CA ILE A 150 -19.38 14.78 -18.98
C ILE A 150 -20.59 14.21 -18.25
N PHE A 151 -20.41 13.75 -17.01
CA PHE A 151 -21.47 13.20 -16.17
C PHE A 151 -22.01 14.19 -15.15
N MET A 152 -21.37 15.37 -15.02
CA MET A 152 -21.75 16.42 -14.05
C MET A 152 -21.77 15.88 -12.61
N LYS A 153 -20.85 14.98 -12.28
CA LYS A 153 -20.66 14.44 -10.94
C LYS A 153 -19.52 15.17 -10.26
N ASP A 154 -19.67 15.45 -8.97
CA ASP A 154 -18.59 15.97 -8.15
C ASP A 154 -17.38 15.02 -8.21
N ILE A 155 -16.17 15.58 -8.23
CA ILE A 155 -14.91 14.83 -8.34
C ILE A 155 -14.75 13.82 -7.20
N SER A 156 -15.28 14.13 -6.02
CA SER A 156 -15.27 13.20 -4.87
C SER A 156 -15.98 11.88 -5.16
N PHE A 157 -16.97 11.87 -6.07
CA PHE A 157 -17.60 10.63 -6.52
C PHE A 157 -16.58 9.66 -7.13
N TYR A 158 -15.70 10.16 -7.98
CA TYR A 158 -14.66 9.35 -8.65
C TYR A 158 -13.56 8.89 -7.70
N VAL A 159 -13.15 9.77 -6.79
CA VAL A 159 -12.06 9.52 -5.86
C VAL A 159 -12.49 8.59 -4.73
N PHE A 160 -13.67 8.81 -4.13
CA PHE A 160 -14.08 8.13 -2.89
C PHE A 160 -15.23 7.13 -3.08
N ARG A 161 -16.27 7.48 -3.86
CA ARG A 161 -17.51 6.68 -3.91
C ARG A 161 -17.43 5.57 -4.96
N LEU A 162 -16.92 5.85 -6.15
CA LEU A 162 -16.81 4.89 -7.25
C LEU A 162 -15.93 3.67 -6.88
N PRO A 163 -14.74 3.84 -6.23
CA PRO A 163 -13.94 2.70 -5.79
C PRO A 163 -14.66 1.76 -4.82
N PHE A 164 -15.45 2.32 -3.92
CA PHE A 164 -16.25 1.55 -2.98
C PHE A 164 -17.35 0.74 -3.68
N TYR A 165 -18.08 1.34 -4.63
CA TYR A 165 -19.08 0.61 -5.41
C TYR A 165 -18.46 -0.50 -6.24
N GLN A 166 -17.31 -0.25 -6.87
CA GLN A 166 -16.54 -1.27 -7.59
C GLN A 166 -16.11 -2.42 -6.69
N LEU A 167 -15.63 -2.11 -5.49
CA LEU A 167 -15.25 -3.10 -4.48
C LEU A 167 -16.45 -3.98 -4.12
N LEU A 168 -17.60 -3.40 -3.81
CA LEU A 168 -18.82 -4.15 -3.46
C LEU A 168 -19.29 -5.06 -4.61
N ILE A 169 -19.28 -4.55 -5.84
CA ILE A 169 -19.71 -5.31 -7.02
C ILE A 169 -18.72 -6.47 -7.26
N SER A 170 -17.42 -6.22 -7.22
CA SER A 170 -16.39 -7.24 -7.46
C SER A 170 -16.40 -8.34 -6.40
N MET A 171 -16.53 -7.97 -5.13
CA MET A 171 -16.70 -8.94 -4.02
C MET A 171 -17.96 -9.79 -4.22
N SER A 172 -19.08 -9.15 -4.55
CA SER A 172 -20.36 -9.86 -4.76
C SER A 172 -20.28 -10.82 -5.96
N LEU A 173 -19.67 -10.39 -7.07
CA LEU A 173 -19.43 -11.26 -8.24
C LEU A 173 -18.53 -12.44 -7.89
N SER A 174 -17.45 -12.21 -7.14
CA SER A 174 -16.52 -13.26 -6.71
C SER A 174 -17.21 -14.33 -5.85
N VAL A 175 -18.06 -13.92 -4.92
CA VAL A 175 -18.85 -14.88 -4.10
C VAL A 175 -19.80 -15.68 -4.96
N VAL A 176 -20.53 -15.03 -5.88
CA VAL A 176 -21.47 -15.75 -6.77
C VAL A 176 -20.72 -16.74 -7.65
N VAL A 177 -19.58 -16.36 -8.23
CA VAL A 177 -18.73 -17.27 -9.03
C VAL A 177 -18.25 -18.44 -8.18
N LEU A 178 -17.75 -18.18 -6.96
CA LEU A 178 -17.33 -19.24 -6.04
C LEU A 178 -18.46 -20.25 -5.76
N LEU A 179 -19.68 -19.77 -5.51
CA LEU A 179 -20.84 -20.63 -5.26
C LEU A 179 -21.24 -21.45 -6.51
N ILE A 180 -21.14 -20.87 -7.71
CA ILE A 180 -21.37 -21.57 -8.97
C ILE A 180 -20.31 -22.68 -9.14
N VAL A 181 -19.03 -22.37 -8.95
CA VAL A 181 -17.92 -23.32 -9.03
C VAL A 181 -18.10 -24.45 -8.02
N LEU A 182 -18.42 -24.10 -6.75
CA LEU A 182 -18.70 -25.11 -5.71
C LEU A 182 -19.84 -26.05 -6.13
N THR A 183 -20.89 -25.52 -6.75
CA THR A 183 -22.03 -26.33 -7.23
C THR A 183 -21.58 -27.33 -8.30
N VAL A 184 -20.75 -26.88 -9.25
CA VAL A 184 -20.18 -27.72 -10.28
C VAL A 184 -19.31 -28.82 -9.68
N PHE A 185 -18.43 -28.50 -8.74
CA PHE A 185 -17.58 -29.49 -8.07
C PHE A 185 -18.37 -30.52 -7.27
N ILE A 186 -19.40 -30.12 -6.52
CA ILE A 186 -20.27 -31.04 -5.79
C ILE A 186 -20.97 -31.97 -6.76
N TYR A 187 -21.47 -31.45 -7.88
CA TYR A 187 -22.12 -32.26 -8.90
C TYR A 187 -21.18 -33.26 -9.59
N LEU A 188 -19.98 -32.80 -9.97
CA LEU A 188 -18.97 -33.69 -10.55
C LEU A 188 -18.57 -34.82 -9.59
N GLY A 189 -18.46 -34.53 -8.30
CA GLY A 189 -18.24 -35.54 -7.25
C GLY A 189 -19.35 -36.57 -7.15
N ILE A 190 -20.62 -36.16 -7.34
CA ILE A 190 -21.77 -37.10 -7.42
C ILE A 190 -21.69 -37.95 -8.69
N ALA A 191 -21.49 -37.30 -9.85
CA ALA A 191 -21.42 -37.95 -11.13
C ALA A 191 -20.29 -38.98 -11.19
N ALA A 192 -19.11 -38.65 -10.68
CA ALA A 192 -17.98 -39.58 -10.58
C ALA A 192 -18.30 -40.80 -9.74
N LYS A 193 -19.04 -40.63 -8.63
CA LYS A 193 -19.36 -41.74 -7.72
C LYS A 193 -20.51 -42.63 -8.21
N SER A 194 -21.50 -42.05 -8.91
CA SER A 194 -22.63 -42.78 -9.46
C SER A 194 -22.29 -43.51 -10.75
N SER A 195 -21.21 -43.15 -11.42
CA SER A 195 -20.85 -43.60 -12.77
C SER A 195 -19.48 -44.25 -12.88
N ILE A 196 -18.86 -44.71 -11.77
CA ILE A 196 -17.51 -45.31 -11.77
C ILE A 196 -17.39 -46.46 -12.79
N ASN A 197 -18.50 -47.10 -13.20
CA ASN A 197 -18.51 -48.15 -14.23
C ASN A 197 -18.92 -47.69 -15.65
N ARG A 198 -19.24 -46.40 -15.91
CA ARG A 198 -19.78 -45.94 -17.21
C ARG A 198 -19.22 -44.61 -17.75
N LEU A 199 -18.34 -43.91 -17.05
CA LEU A 199 -17.74 -42.68 -17.57
C LEU A 199 -16.51 -42.98 -18.42
N ASN A 200 -16.73 -43.11 -19.71
CA ASN A 200 -15.66 -43.06 -20.70
C ASN A 200 -15.34 -41.57 -20.95
N PHE A 201 -14.36 -41.01 -20.23
CA PHE A 201 -13.92 -39.60 -20.36
C PHE A 201 -13.38 -39.24 -21.77
N ARG A 202 -13.32 -40.23 -22.67
CA ARG A 202 -12.90 -40.03 -24.07
C ARG A 202 -14.00 -39.48 -24.98
N ASN A 203 -15.24 -39.38 -24.55
CA ASN A 203 -16.35 -38.95 -25.41
C ASN A 203 -17.03 -37.70 -24.89
N LEU A 204 -16.74 -36.54 -25.51
CA LEU A 204 -17.30 -35.21 -25.17
C LEU A 204 -18.84 -35.21 -25.15
N GLN A 205 -19.48 -36.01 -26.03
CA GLN A 205 -20.94 -36.15 -26.10
C GLN A 205 -21.53 -36.84 -24.87
N GLY A 206 -20.82 -37.79 -24.27
CA GLY A 206 -21.24 -38.47 -23.04
C GLY A 206 -21.17 -37.52 -21.83
N ILE A 207 -20.14 -36.69 -21.75
CA ILE A 207 -19.99 -35.66 -20.71
C ILE A 207 -21.11 -34.62 -20.83
N LEU A 208 -21.39 -34.14 -22.04
CA LEU A 208 -22.46 -33.17 -22.30
C LEU A 208 -23.85 -33.74 -21.98
N HIS A 209 -24.08 -35.01 -22.20
CA HIS A 209 -25.38 -35.66 -21.89
C HIS A 209 -25.59 -35.79 -20.37
N VAL A 210 -24.56 -36.18 -19.62
CA VAL A 210 -24.59 -36.24 -18.14
C VAL A 210 -24.79 -34.86 -17.54
N ILE A 211 -24.10 -33.84 -18.06
CA ILE A 211 -24.28 -32.46 -17.64
C ILE A 211 -25.70 -31.98 -17.97
N LYS A 212 -26.24 -32.29 -19.13
CA LYS A 212 -27.52 -31.75 -19.62
C LYS A 212 -28.75 -32.27 -18.88
N SER A 213 -28.77 -33.55 -18.47
CA SER A 213 -29.96 -34.14 -17.83
C SER A 213 -29.91 -34.12 -16.30
N GLY A 214 -28.77 -34.49 -15.71
CA GLY A 214 -28.64 -34.66 -14.26
C GLY A 214 -28.33 -33.36 -13.50
N PHE A 215 -27.48 -32.49 -14.04
CA PHE A 215 -27.04 -31.28 -13.38
C PHE A 215 -28.16 -30.25 -13.17
N ILE A 216 -28.96 -30.00 -14.21
CA ILE A 216 -30.10 -29.06 -14.14
C ILE A 216 -31.18 -29.58 -13.18
N GLN A 217 -31.38 -30.89 -13.10
CA GLN A 217 -32.33 -31.48 -12.17
C GLN A 217 -31.85 -31.40 -10.72
N PHE A 218 -30.55 -31.53 -10.49
CA PHE A 218 -29.93 -31.49 -9.19
C PHE A 218 -29.88 -30.05 -8.63
N ALA A 219 -29.36 -29.10 -9.39
CA ALA A 219 -29.05 -27.75 -8.90
C ALA A 219 -29.85 -26.63 -9.58
N GLY A 220 -30.80 -26.96 -10.50
CA GLY A 220 -31.43 -25.99 -11.40
C GLY A 220 -32.01 -24.75 -10.71
N LYS A 221 -32.72 -24.87 -9.59
CA LYS A 221 -33.27 -23.72 -8.87
C LYS A 221 -32.19 -22.84 -8.23
N ALA A 222 -31.19 -23.47 -7.59
CA ALA A 222 -30.09 -22.74 -6.95
C ALA A 222 -29.21 -22.03 -8.00
N LEU A 223 -28.88 -22.73 -9.08
CA LEU A 223 -28.18 -22.13 -10.23
C LEU A 223 -28.97 -21.00 -10.89
N ALA A 224 -30.30 -21.13 -11.01
CA ALA A 224 -31.13 -20.07 -11.54
C ALA A 224 -30.94 -18.77 -10.76
N MET A 225 -31.02 -18.88 -9.44
CA MET A 225 -30.84 -17.72 -8.54
C MET A 225 -29.43 -17.13 -8.64
N LEU A 226 -28.39 -17.98 -8.65
CA LEU A 226 -26.99 -17.51 -8.72
C LEU A 226 -26.68 -16.85 -10.07
N ILE A 227 -27.12 -17.44 -11.18
CA ILE A 227 -26.85 -16.88 -12.53
C ILE A 227 -27.67 -15.61 -12.74
N ALA A 228 -28.93 -15.57 -12.26
CA ALA A 228 -29.73 -14.36 -12.30
C ALA A 228 -29.09 -13.23 -11.47
N LEU A 229 -28.60 -13.55 -10.27
CA LEU A 229 -27.86 -12.60 -9.43
C LEU A 229 -26.57 -12.15 -10.11
N TYR A 230 -25.82 -13.08 -10.72
CA TYR A 230 -24.62 -12.76 -11.50
C TYR A 230 -24.91 -11.75 -12.62
N MET A 231 -25.99 -11.99 -13.41
CA MET A 231 -26.40 -11.10 -14.49
C MET A 231 -26.83 -9.72 -13.97
N LEU A 232 -27.48 -9.66 -12.81
CA LEU A 232 -27.85 -8.38 -12.17
C LEU A 232 -26.61 -7.61 -11.69
N LEU A 233 -25.66 -8.29 -11.07
CA LEU A 233 -24.38 -7.70 -10.67
C LEU A 233 -23.55 -7.26 -11.88
N LEU A 234 -23.61 -8.03 -12.98
CA LEU A 234 -22.97 -7.66 -14.25
C LEU A 234 -23.61 -6.41 -14.85
N ALA A 235 -24.93 -6.25 -14.72
CA ALA A 235 -25.62 -5.02 -15.12
C ALA A 235 -25.12 -3.79 -14.33
N LEU A 236 -24.99 -3.93 -13.00
CA LEU A 236 -24.41 -2.87 -12.16
C LEU A 236 -22.94 -2.59 -12.54
N LYS A 237 -22.18 -3.64 -12.83
CA LYS A 237 -20.80 -3.49 -13.29
C LYS A 237 -20.73 -2.66 -14.59
N TYR A 238 -21.49 -3.00 -15.63
CA TYR A 238 -21.50 -2.24 -16.88
C TYR A 238 -21.96 -0.79 -16.68
N TYR A 239 -22.91 -0.55 -15.79
CA TYR A 239 -23.33 0.80 -15.44
C TYR A 239 -22.19 1.61 -14.80
N MET A 240 -21.42 1.00 -13.89
CA MET A 240 -20.24 1.63 -13.27
C MET A 240 -19.07 1.75 -14.23
N ASP A 241 -18.87 0.78 -15.14
CA ASP A 241 -17.82 0.81 -16.15
C ASP A 241 -17.95 2.03 -17.10
N ALA A 242 -19.16 2.58 -17.27
CA ALA A 242 -19.36 3.83 -18.02
C ALA A 242 -18.63 5.03 -17.36
N TYR A 243 -18.57 5.09 -16.03
CA TYR A 243 -17.81 6.12 -15.31
C TYR A 243 -16.30 5.92 -15.39
N LEU A 244 -15.84 4.66 -15.63
CA LEU A 244 -14.43 4.36 -15.80
C LEU A 244 -13.85 4.90 -17.11
N LEU A 245 -14.68 5.24 -18.09
CA LEU A 245 -14.21 5.91 -19.30
C LEU A 245 -13.52 7.24 -18.99
N MET A 246 -13.82 7.86 -17.82
CA MET A 246 -13.17 9.08 -17.36
C MET A 246 -11.65 8.92 -17.10
N PHE A 247 -11.16 7.68 -17.05
CA PHE A 247 -9.75 7.32 -16.84
C PHE A 247 -9.15 6.61 -18.07
N ASN A 248 -9.84 6.69 -19.22
CA ASN A 248 -9.35 6.07 -20.44
C ASN A 248 -8.09 6.80 -20.93
N GLU A 249 -7.05 6.04 -21.28
CA GLU A 249 -5.77 6.57 -21.79
C GLU A 249 -5.63 6.29 -23.30
N SER A 250 -6.73 5.97 -23.98
CA SER A 250 -6.72 5.71 -25.41
C SER A 250 -6.91 7.01 -26.22
N GLY A 251 -6.16 7.12 -27.30
CA GLY A 251 -6.26 8.26 -28.21
C GLY A 251 -5.36 9.45 -27.84
N VAL A 252 -5.82 10.66 -28.15
CA VAL A 252 -5.06 11.92 -27.97
C VAL A 252 -5.30 12.60 -26.64
N VAL A 253 -6.28 12.12 -25.86
CA VAL A 253 -6.69 12.69 -24.56
C VAL A 253 -6.64 11.67 -23.45
N TYR A 254 -6.44 12.16 -22.22
CA TYR A 254 -6.68 11.39 -21.02
C TYR A 254 -8.12 11.64 -20.54
N GLY A 255 -8.87 10.57 -20.36
CA GLY A 255 -10.31 10.62 -20.19
C GLY A 255 -11.04 10.23 -21.48
N PRO A 256 -12.38 10.33 -21.51
CA PRO A 256 -13.16 9.89 -22.66
C PRO A 256 -13.04 10.86 -23.83
N GLY A 257 -12.68 10.34 -24.99
CA GLY A 257 -12.70 11.02 -26.27
C GLY A 257 -14.07 10.95 -26.95
N PHE A 258 -14.14 11.40 -28.20
CA PHE A 258 -15.37 11.40 -29.01
C PHE A 258 -15.96 9.98 -29.12
N THR A 259 -15.16 8.99 -29.45
CA THR A 259 -15.57 7.60 -29.60
C THR A 259 -16.09 7.02 -28.27
N ASP A 260 -15.46 7.36 -27.14
CA ASP A 260 -15.89 6.90 -25.82
C ASP A 260 -17.28 7.42 -25.48
N VAL A 261 -17.51 8.71 -25.67
CA VAL A 261 -18.80 9.36 -25.31
C VAL A 261 -19.91 8.98 -26.28
N ARG A 262 -19.63 8.87 -27.59
CA ARG A 262 -20.64 8.63 -28.63
C ARG A 262 -20.90 7.17 -28.91
N VAL A 263 -19.95 6.28 -28.62
CA VAL A 263 -20.06 4.84 -28.88
C VAL A 263 -19.98 4.04 -27.59
N HIS A 264 -18.84 4.07 -26.89
CA HIS A 264 -18.62 3.16 -25.78
C HIS A 264 -19.57 3.36 -24.61
N MET A 265 -19.89 4.60 -24.24
CA MET A 265 -20.81 4.91 -23.16
C MET A 265 -22.26 4.45 -23.44
N PRO A 266 -22.89 4.76 -24.60
CA PRO A 266 -24.20 4.24 -24.94
C PRO A 266 -24.26 2.72 -24.98
N PHE A 267 -23.23 2.07 -25.53
CA PHE A 267 -23.15 0.61 -25.54
C PHE A 267 -23.05 0.01 -24.13
N LEU A 268 -22.25 0.59 -23.24
CA LEU A 268 -22.17 0.13 -21.84
C LEU A 268 -23.50 0.27 -21.12
N ARG A 269 -24.23 1.37 -21.33
CA ARG A 269 -25.59 1.56 -20.79
C ARG A 269 -26.58 0.53 -21.38
N ALA A 270 -26.51 0.28 -22.68
CA ALA A 270 -27.33 -0.75 -23.32
C ALA A 270 -27.00 -2.15 -22.79
N MET A 271 -25.71 -2.48 -22.60
CA MET A 271 -25.27 -3.73 -22.01
C MET A 271 -25.73 -3.88 -20.56
N ALA A 272 -25.76 -2.81 -19.78
CA ALA A 272 -26.31 -2.83 -18.42
C ALA A 272 -27.80 -3.19 -18.42
N VAL A 273 -28.60 -2.52 -19.26
CA VAL A 273 -30.05 -2.83 -19.42
C VAL A 273 -30.26 -4.26 -19.91
N LEU A 274 -29.50 -4.67 -20.93
CA LEU A 274 -29.57 -6.04 -21.48
C LEU A 274 -29.22 -7.09 -20.43
N ALA A 275 -28.18 -6.88 -19.64
CA ALA A 275 -27.79 -7.80 -18.57
C ALA A 275 -28.87 -7.89 -17.47
N ALA A 276 -29.49 -6.76 -17.11
CA ALA A 276 -30.61 -6.72 -16.16
C ALA A 276 -31.81 -7.53 -16.67
N LEU A 277 -32.22 -7.32 -17.92
CA LEU A 277 -33.30 -8.11 -18.57
C LEU A 277 -32.90 -9.61 -18.69
N SER A 278 -31.66 -9.88 -19.04
CA SER A 278 -31.12 -11.23 -19.15
C SER A 278 -31.21 -11.99 -17.83
N SER A 279 -31.11 -11.31 -16.67
CA SER A 279 -31.26 -11.98 -15.37
C SER A 279 -32.62 -12.70 -15.24
N LEU A 280 -33.68 -12.07 -15.69
CA LEU A 280 -35.05 -12.62 -15.67
C LEU A 280 -35.19 -13.76 -16.68
N VAL A 281 -34.67 -13.59 -17.90
CA VAL A 281 -34.74 -14.59 -18.99
C VAL A 281 -33.96 -15.84 -18.61
N VAL A 282 -32.78 -15.68 -18.04
CA VAL A 282 -31.95 -16.81 -17.58
C VAL A 282 -32.63 -17.54 -16.42
N ALA A 283 -33.16 -16.81 -15.42
CA ALA A 283 -33.90 -17.42 -14.32
C ALA A 283 -35.09 -18.26 -14.84
N TYR A 284 -35.88 -17.71 -15.76
CA TYR A 284 -36.97 -18.45 -16.42
C TYR A 284 -36.48 -19.68 -17.16
N GLY A 285 -35.39 -19.55 -17.95
CA GLY A 285 -34.81 -20.64 -18.73
C GLY A 285 -34.36 -21.84 -17.88
N ILE A 286 -33.73 -21.58 -16.74
CA ILE A 286 -33.31 -22.62 -15.79
C ILE A 286 -34.51 -23.27 -15.11
N LEU A 287 -35.51 -22.48 -14.68
CA LEU A 287 -36.73 -23.00 -14.04
C LEU A 287 -37.51 -23.91 -14.98
N LYS A 288 -37.59 -23.56 -16.26
CA LYS A 288 -38.29 -24.35 -17.31
C LYS A 288 -37.38 -25.42 -17.99
N ARG A 289 -36.11 -25.54 -17.55
CA ARG A 289 -35.09 -26.46 -18.12
C ARG A 289 -34.83 -26.24 -19.61
N LYS A 290 -34.99 -25.01 -20.10
CA LYS A 290 -34.82 -24.64 -21.51
C LYS A 290 -33.46 -23.95 -21.68
N VAL A 291 -32.42 -24.68 -22.03
CA VAL A 291 -31.02 -24.17 -22.15
C VAL A 291 -30.90 -22.99 -23.12
N LYS A 292 -31.77 -22.91 -24.13
CA LYS A 292 -31.79 -21.78 -25.09
C LYS A 292 -31.97 -20.44 -24.43
N PHE A 293 -32.80 -20.35 -23.37
CA PHE A 293 -33.03 -19.10 -22.61
C PHE A 293 -31.84 -18.73 -21.71
N ILE A 294 -30.88 -19.63 -21.53
CA ILE A 294 -29.61 -19.32 -20.84
C ILE A 294 -28.56 -18.89 -21.87
N ALA A 295 -28.46 -19.61 -22.98
CA ALA A 295 -27.42 -19.37 -23.97
C ALA A 295 -27.63 -18.08 -24.75
N TYR A 296 -28.86 -17.78 -25.18
CA TYR A 296 -29.14 -16.58 -25.98
C TYR A 296 -28.77 -15.26 -25.31
N PRO A 297 -29.14 -14.98 -24.04
CA PRO A 297 -28.71 -13.76 -23.36
C PRO A 297 -27.20 -13.63 -23.24
N VAL A 298 -26.51 -14.72 -22.92
CA VAL A 298 -25.03 -14.72 -22.82
C VAL A 298 -24.39 -14.40 -24.16
N VAL A 299 -24.85 -15.09 -25.24
CA VAL A 299 -24.36 -14.84 -26.59
C VAL A 299 -24.67 -13.40 -27.04
N LEU A 300 -25.86 -12.90 -26.71
CA LEU A 300 -26.28 -11.55 -27.09
C LEU A 300 -25.43 -10.47 -26.39
N ILE A 301 -25.16 -10.61 -25.09
CA ILE A 301 -24.26 -9.70 -24.36
C ILE A 301 -22.86 -9.75 -24.95
N PHE A 302 -22.33 -10.93 -25.23
CA PHE A 302 -21.02 -11.10 -25.87
C PHE A 302 -21.00 -10.48 -27.27
N ALA A 303 -22.02 -10.75 -28.10
CA ALA A 303 -22.13 -10.17 -29.43
C ALA A 303 -22.21 -8.64 -29.39
N LEU A 304 -22.99 -8.07 -28.45
CA LEU A 304 -23.09 -6.62 -28.26
C LEU A 304 -21.74 -6.02 -27.81
N GLY A 305 -20.97 -6.76 -26.98
CA GLY A 305 -19.61 -6.39 -26.61
C GLY A 305 -18.66 -6.36 -27.82
N LEU A 306 -18.73 -7.35 -28.71
CA LEU A 306 -17.97 -7.36 -29.96
C LEU A 306 -18.39 -6.21 -30.89
N VAL A 307 -19.70 -6.01 -31.07
CA VAL A 307 -20.24 -4.89 -31.88
C VAL A 307 -19.72 -3.55 -31.34
N ARG A 308 -19.71 -3.35 -30.02
CA ARG A 308 -19.12 -2.16 -29.39
C ARG A 308 -17.68 -1.91 -29.84
N VAL A 309 -16.84 -2.95 -29.84
CA VAL A 309 -15.44 -2.84 -30.24
C VAL A 309 -15.33 -2.49 -31.73
N PHE A 310 -16.01 -3.22 -32.60
CA PHE A 310 -15.95 -2.97 -34.04
C PHE A 310 -16.51 -1.62 -34.45
N VAL A 311 -17.64 -1.21 -33.86
CA VAL A 311 -18.21 0.13 -34.11
C VAL A 311 -17.27 1.22 -33.59
N GLY A 312 -16.64 1.02 -32.41
CA GLY A 312 -15.65 1.93 -31.88
C GLY A 312 -14.47 2.11 -32.83
N LEU A 313 -13.86 1.01 -33.27
CA LEU A 313 -12.77 1.03 -34.25
C LEU A 313 -13.18 1.69 -35.58
N GLY A 314 -14.39 1.41 -36.07
CA GLY A 314 -14.91 2.01 -37.29
C GLY A 314 -15.13 3.51 -37.16
N VAL A 315 -15.71 3.99 -36.07
CA VAL A 315 -15.91 5.42 -35.79
C VAL A 315 -14.56 6.12 -35.61
N GLU A 316 -13.63 5.51 -34.90
CA GLU A 316 -12.27 6.05 -34.74
C GLU A 316 -11.58 6.23 -36.10
N ALA A 317 -11.56 5.17 -36.91
CA ALA A 317 -10.85 5.17 -38.19
C ALA A 317 -11.49 6.08 -39.25
N LEU A 318 -12.84 6.12 -39.33
CA LEU A 318 -13.56 6.77 -40.44
C LEU A 318 -14.14 8.15 -40.09
N VAL A 319 -14.34 8.45 -38.79
CA VAL A 319 -14.99 9.71 -38.36
C VAL A 319 -14.02 10.59 -37.56
N VAL A 320 -13.27 10.00 -36.63
CA VAL A 320 -12.38 10.76 -35.74
C VAL A 320 -11.06 11.06 -36.46
N ASN A 321 -10.32 10.04 -36.87
CA ASN A 321 -8.97 10.20 -37.44
C ASN A 321 -8.89 11.18 -38.63
N PRO A 322 -9.85 11.24 -39.57
CA PRO A 322 -9.79 12.20 -40.65
C PRO A 322 -9.94 13.66 -40.22
N ASN A 323 -10.63 13.93 -39.09
CA ASN A 323 -10.93 15.29 -38.58
C ASN A 323 -10.66 15.34 -37.06
N GLN A 324 -9.55 14.77 -36.61
CA GLN A 324 -9.25 14.47 -35.20
C GLN A 324 -9.32 15.73 -34.32
N LEU A 325 -8.65 16.80 -34.71
CA LEU A 325 -8.59 18.03 -33.92
C LEU A 325 -10.00 18.64 -33.71
N GLU A 326 -10.83 18.65 -34.74
CA GLU A 326 -12.18 19.20 -34.64
C GLU A 326 -13.09 18.33 -33.76
N ARG A 327 -13.02 17.01 -33.93
CA ARG A 327 -13.85 16.06 -33.16
C ARG A 327 -13.42 15.96 -31.71
N GLU A 328 -12.13 16.01 -31.42
CA GLU A 328 -11.56 15.88 -30.08
C GLU A 328 -11.39 17.25 -29.37
N ARG A 329 -11.59 18.38 -30.02
CA ARG A 329 -11.31 19.72 -29.48
C ARG A 329 -11.92 19.96 -28.09
N MET A 330 -13.18 19.59 -27.89
CA MET A 330 -13.87 19.76 -26.59
C MET A 330 -13.26 18.85 -25.52
N TYR A 331 -12.93 17.61 -25.88
CA TYR A 331 -12.35 16.63 -24.97
C TYR A 331 -10.91 16.98 -24.61
N ILE A 332 -10.14 17.52 -25.58
CA ILE A 332 -8.80 18.08 -25.34
C ILE A 332 -8.88 19.25 -24.35
N ALA A 333 -9.83 20.18 -24.56
CA ALA A 333 -10.02 21.31 -23.64
C ALA A 333 -10.37 20.85 -22.23
N ASN A 334 -11.28 19.88 -22.08
CA ASN A 334 -11.62 19.28 -20.81
C ASN A 334 -10.40 18.64 -20.15
N ASN A 335 -9.60 17.86 -20.89
CA ASN A 335 -8.40 17.22 -20.38
C ASN A 335 -7.35 18.23 -19.90
N ILE A 336 -7.14 19.32 -20.64
CA ILE A 336 -6.22 20.39 -20.23
C ILE A 336 -6.69 21.04 -18.93
N THR A 337 -7.97 21.43 -18.87
CA THR A 337 -8.55 22.10 -17.69
C THR A 337 -8.45 21.20 -16.45
N MET A 338 -8.94 19.96 -16.56
CA MET A 338 -8.96 19.02 -15.43
C MET A 338 -7.54 18.62 -15.00
N THR A 339 -6.58 18.52 -15.95
CA THR A 339 -5.18 18.24 -15.60
C THR A 339 -4.57 19.42 -14.84
N ARG A 340 -4.81 20.66 -15.28
CA ARG A 340 -4.30 21.85 -14.58
C ARG A 340 -4.84 21.95 -13.15
N GLN A 341 -6.14 21.73 -12.97
CA GLN A 341 -6.76 21.70 -11.65
C GLN A 341 -6.19 20.57 -10.77
N ALA A 342 -6.07 19.37 -11.33
CA ALA A 342 -5.57 18.20 -10.60
C ALA A 342 -4.12 18.36 -10.08
N PHE A 343 -3.32 19.16 -10.78
CA PHE A 343 -1.94 19.44 -10.38
C PHE A 343 -1.76 20.84 -9.75
N GLY A 344 -2.86 21.58 -9.52
CA GLY A 344 -2.83 22.89 -8.88
C GLY A 344 -2.09 23.96 -9.66
N ILE A 345 -2.06 23.86 -11.00
CA ILE A 345 -1.37 24.80 -11.91
C ILE A 345 -2.35 25.65 -12.73
N ASP A 346 -3.62 25.62 -12.41
CA ASP A 346 -4.67 26.43 -13.01
C ASP A 346 -4.61 27.91 -12.59
N ASN A 347 -4.09 28.17 -11.38
CA ASN A 347 -3.93 29.51 -10.80
C ASN A 347 -2.53 30.12 -11.01
N VAL A 348 -1.75 29.59 -11.94
CA VAL A 348 -0.40 30.12 -12.24
C VAL A 348 -0.51 31.49 -12.92
N ASP A 349 0.06 32.53 -12.28
CA ASP A 349 0.16 33.88 -12.83
C ASP A 349 1.31 33.94 -13.87
N ILE A 350 0.93 34.05 -15.13
CA ILE A 350 1.88 34.13 -16.25
C ILE A 350 2.24 35.59 -16.48
N ARG A 351 3.50 35.94 -16.18
CA ARG A 351 4.05 37.27 -16.46
C ARG A 351 5.06 37.19 -17.58
N ILE A 352 4.88 38.08 -18.55
CA ILE A 352 5.88 38.27 -19.61
C ILE A 352 7.04 39.05 -19.00
N PHE A 353 8.23 38.48 -19.04
CA PHE A 353 9.46 39.12 -18.60
C PHE A 353 10.31 39.50 -19.79
N GLU A 354 10.49 40.81 -20.00
CA GLU A 354 11.42 41.33 -21.01
C GLU A 354 12.85 41.27 -20.45
N ALA A 355 13.62 40.28 -20.90
CA ALA A 355 15.03 40.14 -20.55
C ALA A 355 15.84 41.30 -21.18
N ASN A 356 16.01 42.37 -20.43
CA ASN A 356 16.92 43.45 -20.83
C ASN A 356 18.36 43.05 -20.50
N GLN A 357 19.27 43.14 -21.48
CA GLN A 357 20.68 42.78 -21.30
C GLN A 357 21.54 43.93 -20.84
N ASP A 358 21.04 45.17 -20.86
CA ASP A 358 21.77 46.35 -20.49
C ASP A 358 21.65 46.62 -18.98
N ILE A 359 22.55 46.04 -18.17
CA ILE A 359 22.63 46.26 -16.73
C ILE A 359 23.61 47.40 -16.45
N SER A 360 23.13 48.46 -15.84
CA SER A 360 23.97 49.60 -15.44
C SER A 360 24.68 49.34 -14.09
N PRO A 361 25.85 49.98 -13.86
CA PRO A 361 26.53 49.95 -12.55
C PRO A 361 25.69 50.49 -11.40
N GLN A 362 24.72 51.39 -11.69
CA GLN A 362 23.78 51.90 -10.69
C GLN A 362 22.77 50.82 -10.25
N GLU A 363 22.25 50.04 -11.19
CA GLU A 363 21.34 48.95 -10.91
C GLU A 363 22.00 47.81 -10.12
N ILE A 364 23.27 47.50 -10.40
CA ILE A 364 24.05 46.54 -9.60
C ILE A 364 24.16 47.03 -8.16
N ARG A 365 24.52 48.29 -7.95
CA ARG A 365 24.64 48.87 -6.59
C ARG A 365 23.31 48.96 -5.87
N ALA A 366 22.22 49.25 -6.57
CA ALA A 366 20.88 49.30 -5.99
C ALA A 366 20.37 47.93 -5.57
N ASN A 367 20.89 46.86 -6.17
CA ASN A 367 20.53 45.45 -5.88
C ASN A 367 21.72 44.65 -5.29
N GLN A 368 22.56 45.33 -4.49
CA GLN A 368 23.73 44.71 -3.86
C GLN A 368 23.40 43.43 -3.09
N HIS A 369 22.27 43.40 -2.38
CA HIS A 369 21.79 42.24 -1.65
C HIS A 369 21.57 41.01 -2.53
N VAL A 370 21.20 41.20 -3.81
CA VAL A 370 21.08 40.10 -4.79
C VAL A 370 22.47 39.62 -5.20
N VAL A 371 23.39 40.58 -5.44
CA VAL A 371 24.77 40.27 -5.82
C VAL A 371 25.48 39.49 -4.71
N ASP A 372 25.35 39.92 -3.46
CA ASP A 372 25.97 39.30 -2.29
C ASP A 372 25.39 37.88 -2.00
N SER A 373 24.17 37.61 -2.47
CA SER A 373 23.54 36.29 -2.35
C SER A 373 23.77 35.35 -3.53
N ILE A 374 24.56 35.77 -4.55
CA ILE A 374 24.88 34.91 -5.69
C ILE A 374 25.69 33.70 -5.21
N LYS A 375 25.14 32.54 -5.44
CA LYS A 375 25.77 31.27 -5.08
C LYS A 375 27.03 31.02 -5.91
N VAL A 376 28.19 30.92 -5.26
CA VAL A 376 29.49 30.58 -5.89
C VAL A 376 29.86 29.13 -5.69
N ASN A 377 29.30 28.46 -4.66
CA ASN A 377 29.47 27.04 -4.40
C ASN A 377 28.23 26.25 -4.82
N SER A 378 28.41 25.05 -5.39
CA SER A 378 27.30 24.13 -5.60
C SER A 378 27.16 23.18 -4.42
N TYR A 379 25.93 22.76 -4.13
CA TYR A 379 25.65 21.79 -3.05
C TYR A 379 26.44 20.48 -3.22
N ARG A 380 26.65 20.00 -4.44
CA ARG A 380 27.42 18.76 -4.72
C ARG A 380 28.89 18.90 -4.31
N HIS A 381 29.56 19.96 -4.75
CA HIS A 381 30.95 20.19 -4.38
C HIS A 381 31.09 20.46 -2.87
N THR A 382 30.11 21.14 -2.28
CA THR A 382 30.07 21.34 -0.82
C THR A 382 29.95 20.01 -0.08
N LEU A 383 29.08 19.10 -0.52
CA LEU A 383 28.96 17.74 0.05
C LEU A 383 30.29 16.96 -0.06
N ASP A 384 30.90 16.94 -1.24
CA ASP A 384 32.17 16.27 -1.46
C ASP A 384 33.26 16.82 -0.52
N PHE A 385 33.29 18.14 -0.34
CA PHE A 385 34.23 18.79 0.55
C PHE A 385 33.92 18.50 2.04
N ILE A 386 32.63 18.53 2.43
CA ILE A 386 32.18 18.14 3.77
C ILE A 386 32.63 16.69 4.08
N LYS A 387 32.39 15.75 3.18
CA LYS A 387 32.81 14.35 3.35
C LYS A 387 34.32 14.23 3.49
N GLN A 388 35.07 15.03 2.77
CA GLN A 388 36.55 15.01 2.86
C GLN A 388 37.07 15.65 4.15
N ALA A 389 36.49 16.78 4.58
CA ALA A 389 37.03 17.62 5.65
C ALA A 389 36.38 17.40 7.01
N GLN A 390 35.11 16.99 7.06
CA GLN A 390 34.27 16.97 8.25
C GLN A 390 33.77 15.59 8.70
N VAL A 391 34.12 14.50 7.99
CA VAL A 391 33.84 13.13 8.46
C VAL A 391 34.60 12.84 9.76
N ILE A 392 35.83 13.36 9.91
CA ILE A 392 36.69 13.30 11.12
C ILE A 392 37.01 11.85 11.55
N ARG A 393 36.03 10.95 11.61
CA ARG A 393 36.17 9.51 11.90
C ARG A 393 35.37 8.72 10.88
N GLY A 394 35.88 7.55 10.47
CA GLY A 394 35.32 6.73 9.40
C GLY A 394 33.93 6.14 9.65
N TYR A 395 33.39 6.27 10.85
CA TYR A 395 32.03 5.85 11.19
C TYR A 395 30.99 6.99 11.11
N TYR A 396 31.40 8.22 10.79
CA TYR A 396 30.50 9.30 10.44
C TYR A 396 30.37 9.43 8.93
N ASP A 397 29.20 9.84 8.47
CA ASP A 397 28.98 10.23 7.07
C ASP A 397 27.89 11.31 6.98
N PHE A 398 27.73 11.87 5.79
CA PHE A 398 26.75 12.88 5.44
C PHE A 398 25.94 12.37 4.25
N ASN A 399 24.61 12.35 4.36
CA ASN A 399 23.77 11.87 3.27
C ASN A 399 23.82 12.84 2.09
N ASP A 400 23.42 14.07 2.33
CA ASP A 400 23.31 15.14 1.34
C ASP A 400 23.58 16.52 1.95
N VAL A 401 23.20 17.56 1.22
CA VAL A 401 23.29 18.97 1.63
C VAL A 401 21.98 19.67 1.30
N ASP A 402 21.30 20.10 2.34
CA ASP A 402 20.08 20.87 2.29
C ASP A 402 20.31 22.34 2.04
N VAL A 403 19.31 23.02 1.52
CA VAL A 403 19.33 24.46 1.27
C VAL A 403 18.24 25.13 2.10
N ASP A 404 18.63 26.01 3.02
CA ASP A 404 17.69 26.75 3.83
C ASP A 404 18.11 28.23 3.96
N ARG A 405 17.34 29.01 4.69
CA ARG A 405 17.55 30.46 4.90
C ARG A 405 17.37 30.81 6.37
N TYR A 406 18.40 31.42 6.93
CA TYR A 406 18.42 31.88 8.32
C TYR A 406 18.67 33.36 8.41
N MET A 407 18.21 33.96 9.51
CA MET A 407 18.69 35.29 9.94
C MET A 407 20.01 35.06 10.68
N ILE A 408 21.11 35.56 10.12
CA ILE A 408 22.46 35.44 10.69
C ILE A 408 23.01 36.87 10.85
N HIS A 409 23.27 37.24 12.09
CA HIS A 409 23.71 38.61 12.45
C HIS A 409 22.81 39.71 11.90
N GLY A 410 21.49 39.46 11.86
CA GLY A 410 20.48 40.39 11.37
C GLY A 410 20.30 40.43 9.84
N GLU A 411 21.04 39.63 9.10
CA GLU A 411 20.90 39.48 7.66
C GLU A 411 20.27 38.15 7.29
N LYS A 412 19.37 38.14 6.30
CA LYS A 412 18.79 36.92 5.76
C LYS A 412 19.75 36.25 4.76
N LYS A 413 20.36 35.14 5.15
CA LYS A 413 21.33 34.41 4.35
C LYS A 413 20.79 33.04 3.93
N GLN A 414 21.09 32.64 2.71
CA GLN A 414 20.96 31.26 2.27
C GLN A 414 22.13 30.46 2.84
N VAL A 415 21.87 29.26 3.29
CA VAL A 415 22.90 28.36 3.82
C VAL A 415 22.75 26.97 3.24
N PHE A 416 23.84 26.24 3.23
CA PHE A 416 23.89 24.81 3.06
C PHE A 416 24.01 24.14 4.43
N LEU A 417 23.18 23.11 4.66
CA LEU A 417 23.13 22.34 5.89
C LEU A 417 23.38 20.87 5.59
N SER A 418 24.02 20.15 6.49
CA SER A 418 24.16 18.69 6.42
C SER A 418 24.32 18.10 7.81
N ALA A 419 23.61 17.03 8.10
CA ALA A 419 23.69 16.29 9.36
C ALA A 419 24.85 15.32 9.35
N ARG A 420 25.65 15.29 10.45
CA ARG A 420 26.66 14.25 10.62
C ARG A 420 26.03 13.04 11.30
N GLU A 421 25.72 12.03 10.54
CA GLU A 421 25.10 10.80 11.03
C GLU A 421 26.13 9.67 11.23
N ILE A 422 25.74 8.62 11.96
CA ILE A 422 26.56 7.40 12.08
C ILE A 422 26.20 6.43 10.95
N ASP A 423 27.23 6.01 10.21
CA ASP A 423 27.14 4.86 9.32
C ASP A 423 27.53 3.57 10.08
N HIS A 424 26.53 2.83 10.52
CA HIS A 424 26.71 1.55 11.21
C HIS A 424 27.49 0.51 10.38
N LYS A 425 27.50 0.63 9.05
CA LYS A 425 28.26 -0.28 8.17
C LYS A 425 29.77 -0.02 8.19
N ALA A 426 30.16 1.19 8.54
CA ALA A 426 31.57 1.59 8.64
C ALA A 426 32.19 1.31 10.02
N ILE A 427 31.38 0.92 11.01
CA ILE A 427 31.86 0.61 12.37
C ILE A 427 32.73 -0.67 12.35
N THR A 428 33.96 -0.56 12.88
CA THR A 428 34.87 -1.68 12.99
C THR A 428 35.48 -1.76 14.40
N PRO A 429 35.29 -2.87 15.14
CA PRO A 429 34.56 -4.08 14.77
C PRO A 429 33.02 -3.89 14.86
N ALA A 430 32.28 -4.43 13.90
CA ALA A 430 30.84 -4.41 13.84
C ALA A 430 30.20 -5.42 14.80
N THR A 431 30.44 -5.25 16.10
CA THR A 431 29.81 -6.09 17.13
C THR A 431 28.40 -5.59 17.41
N TRP A 432 27.53 -6.48 17.89
CA TRP A 432 26.19 -6.11 18.30
C TRP A 432 26.19 -4.98 19.34
N GLN A 433 27.11 -5.02 20.31
CA GLN A 433 27.27 -3.99 21.33
C GLN A 433 27.64 -2.64 20.71
N ASN A 434 28.61 -2.64 19.79
CA ASN A 434 29.02 -1.39 19.14
C ASN A 434 27.89 -0.75 18.34
N ILE A 435 27.13 -1.54 17.57
CA ILE A 435 26.05 -1.04 16.72
C ILE A 435 24.85 -0.57 17.54
N HIS A 436 24.46 -1.35 18.57
CA HIS A 436 23.20 -1.12 19.23
C HIS A 436 23.28 -0.46 20.62
N LEU A 437 24.45 -0.46 21.28
CA LEU A 437 24.59 0.07 22.64
C LEU A 437 25.60 1.22 22.74
N PHE A 438 26.59 1.27 21.84
CA PHE A 438 27.70 2.22 21.97
C PHE A 438 27.63 3.35 20.94
N TYR A 439 27.61 3.06 19.63
CA TYR A 439 27.47 4.09 18.58
C TYR A 439 25.99 4.33 18.25
N THR A 440 25.28 4.96 19.17
CA THR A 440 23.83 5.08 19.10
C THR A 440 23.34 6.27 18.29
N HIS A 441 24.14 7.35 18.15
CA HIS A 441 23.73 8.62 17.55
C HIS A 441 24.82 9.30 16.75
N GLY A 442 24.45 10.11 15.79
CA GLY A 442 25.29 11.07 15.11
C GLY A 442 25.53 12.33 15.92
N TYR A 443 26.45 13.19 15.49
CA TYR A 443 26.82 14.37 16.26
C TYR A 443 27.14 15.57 15.35
N GLY A 444 26.35 16.61 15.50
CA GLY A 444 26.60 17.90 14.91
C GLY A 444 26.01 18.11 13.52
N VAL A 445 25.96 19.36 13.16
CA VAL A 445 25.50 19.86 11.87
C VAL A 445 26.62 20.68 11.25
N ILE A 446 26.79 20.56 9.95
CA ILE A 446 27.65 21.43 9.15
C ILE A 446 26.77 22.47 8.49
N MET A 447 27.15 23.75 8.64
CA MET A 447 26.51 24.86 7.94
C MET A 447 27.58 25.63 7.15
N SER A 448 27.29 25.95 5.88
CA SER A 448 28.16 26.77 5.07
C SER A 448 27.38 27.85 4.30
N ASP A 449 28.05 28.96 4.02
CA ASP A 449 27.50 30.03 3.19
C ASP A 449 27.81 29.72 1.71
N PRO A 450 26.79 29.50 0.85
CA PRO A 450 27.03 29.19 -0.57
C PRO A 450 27.54 30.38 -1.37
N SER A 451 27.45 31.60 -0.85
CA SER A 451 27.87 32.83 -1.54
C SER A 451 29.32 33.25 -1.22
N THR A 452 29.96 32.57 -0.25
CA THR A 452 31.33 32.88 0.17
C THR A 452 32.28 31.69 -0.01
N VAL A 453 33.56 32.00 -0.12
CA VAL A 453 34.64 31.00 -0.13
C VAL A 453 35.81 31.49 0.71
N THR A 454 36.58 30.59 1.25
CA THR A 454 37.85 30.89 1.92
C THR A 454 38.89 31.42 0.94
N SER A 455 39.98 31.96 1.43
CA SER A 455 41.11 32.43 0.59
C SER A 455 41.71 31.32 -0.31
N GLN A 456 41.40 30.08 -0.03
CA GLN A 456 41.83 28.90 -0.80
C GLN A 456 40.76 28.40 -1.78
N GLY A 457 39.60 29.11 -1.90
CA GLY A 457 38.48 28.73 -2.77
C GLY A 457 37.64 27.59 -2.24
N GLN A 458 37.75 27.24 -0.96
CA GLN A 458 36.96 26.19 -0.30
C GLN A 458 35.66 26.76 0.26
N PRO A 459 34.61 25.92 0.50
CA PRO A 459 33.41 26.32 1.19
C PRO A 459 33.73 26.97 2.54
N ASP A 460 33.08 28.09 2.84
CA ASP A 460 33.23 28.78 4.12
C ASP A 460 32.21 28.23 5.11
N PHE A 461 32.69 27.63 6.21
CA PHE A 461 31.84 26.99 7.19
C PHE A 461 31.47 27.93 8.33
N LEU A 462 30.17 28.05 8.56
CA LEU A 462 29.55 28.78 9.67
C LEU A 462 29.41 27.92 10.93
N MET A 463 29.08 26.62 10.75
CA MET A 463 29.14 25.59 11.78
C MET A 463 29.96 24.41 11.28
N LYS A 464 30.87 23.88 12.09
CA LYS A 464 31.81 22.81 11.72
C LYS A 464 32.39 22.12 12.95
N ASP A 465 33.22 21.12 12.69
CA ASP A 465 34.05 20.40 13.68
C ASP A 465 33.28 19.55 14.72
N ILE A 466 34.00 18.89 15.62
CA ILE A 466 33.49 18.15 16.78
C ILE A 466 34.39 18.47 18.01
N PRO A 467 33.86 19.02 19.09
CA PRO A 467 32.50 19.60 19.23
C PRO A 467 32.20 20.71 18.23
N VAL A 468 30.94 20.98 17.99
CA VAL A 468 30.53 21.96 16.96
C VAL A 468 31.03 23.36 17.30
N THR A 469 31.83 23.93 16.40
CA THR A 469 32.22 25.34 16.42
C THR A 469 31.17 26.14 15.64
N ASN A 470 30.53 27.09 16.26
CA ASN A 470 29.46 27.89 15.69
C ASN A 470 29.89 29.38 15.66
N THR A 471 29.90 29.97 14.46
CA THR A 471 30.21 31.40 14.26
C THR A 471 28.97 32.26 14.02
N THR A 472 27.76 31.66 14.08
CA THR A 472 26.49 32.32 13.91
C THR A 472 25.85 32.66 15.27
N ASP A 473 24.77 33.43 15.24
CA ASP A 473 23.89 33.69 16.38
C ASP A 473 22.74 32.69 16.51
N ILE A 474 22.74 31.61 15.68
CA ILE A 474 21.76 30.51 15.75
C ILE A 474 22.20 29.57 16.87
N PRO A 475 21.39 29.37 17.93
CA PRO A 475 21.74 28.42 18.98
C PRO A 475 21.69 26.98 18.48
N LEU A 476 22.62 26.15 18.97
CA LEU A 476 22.61 24.70 18.80
C LEU A 476 22.98 24.07 20.15
N ASP A 477 21.96 23.82 20.98
CA ASP A 477 22.13 23.35 22.35
C ASP A 477 22.29 21.84 22.42
N ASN A 478 21.62 21.13 21.53
CA ASN A 478 21.71 19.68 21.43
C ASN A 478 22.08 19.23 20.01
N PRO A 479 23.36 18.88 19.76
CA PRO A 479 23.83 18.47 18.44
C PRO A 479 23.66 16.96 18.14
N ARG A 480 23.04 16.18 19.05
CA ARG A 480 22.95 14.72 18.93
C ARG A 480 21.79 14.31 18.01
N ILE A 481 22.07 13.35 17.11
CA ILE A 481 21.15 12.91 16.07
C ILE A 481 20.88 11.41 16.25
N TYR A 482 19.81 11.09 16.97
CA TYR A 482 19.33 9.71 17.15
C TYR A 482 18.44 9.26 16.00
N PHE A 483 17.72 10.19 15.38
CA PHE A 483 16.81 9.97 14.26
C PHE A 483 17.34 10.75 13.06
N GLY A 484 17.49 10.06 11.94
CA GLY A 484 18.08 10.62 10.73
C GLY A 484 17.67 9.87 9.47
N GLU A 485 18.37 10.15 8.40
CA GLU A 485 18.12 9.55 7.09
C GLU A 485 18.91 8.25 6.87
N MET A 486 20.12 8.18 7.41
CA MET A 486 21.03 7.06 7.18
C MET A 486 20.82 5.91 8.18
N VAL A 487 20.25 6.20 9.34
CA VAL A 487 20.06 5.24 10.42
C VAL A 487 18.82 4.38 10.22
N SER A 488 18.96 3.06 10.28
CA SER A 488 17.84 2.11 10.16
C SER A 488 17.73 1.14 11.35
N ASP A 489 18.85 0.84 11.98
CA ASP A 489 18.93 -0.13 13.06
C ASP A 489 18.32 0.42 14.35
N TYR A 490 17.76 -0.47 15.19
CA TYR A 490 17.36 -0.09 16.53
C TYR A 490 18.61 0.16 17.40
N VAL A 491 18.46 0.98 18.42
CA VAL A 491 19.47 1.15 19.47
C VAL A 491 18.84 1.01 20.84
N ILE A 492 19.65 0.68 21.82
CA ILE A 492 19.25 0.55 23.21
C ILE A 492 20.07 1.56 24.01
N VAL A 493 19.37 2.49 24.59
CA VAL A 493 19.93 3.59 25.38
C VAL A 493 19.71 3.38 26.87
N GLY A 494 20.41 4.11 27.73
CA GLY A 494 20.28 3.98 29.20
C GLY A 494 20.78 2.63 29.73
N THR A 495 21.76 2.02 29.06
CA THR A 495 22.37 0.75 29.47
C THR A 495 23.43 0.96 30.57
N GLU A 496 24.00 -0.13 31.10
CA GLU A 496 25.16 -0.06 32.02
C GLU A 496 26.39 0.58 31.34
N THR A 497 26.53 0.41 30.03
CA THR A 497 27.57 1.06 29.23
C THR A 497 27.07 2.42 28.77
N GLU A 498 27.85 3.47 29.00
CA GLU A 498 27.57 4.77 28.40
C GLU A 498 27.76 4.73 26.89
N GLU A 499 26.99 5.56 26.22
CA GLU A 499 27.03 5.71 24.77
C GLU A 499 28.24 6.54 24.36
N PHE A 500 28.80 6.27 23.20
CA PHE A 500 29.81 7.12 22.59
C PHE A 500 29.14 8.44 22.15
N ASP A 501 29.64 9.56 22.64
CA ASP A 501 29.15 10.88 22.25
C ASP A 501 29.93 11.44 21.04
N HIS A 502 31.20 11.72 21.26
CA HIS A 502 32.08 12.22 20.20
C HIS A 502 33.57 12.04 20.54
N PRO A 503 34.46 12.06 19.55
CA PRO A 503 35.90 12.01 19.80
C PRO A 503 36.41 13.33 20.42
N LYS A 504 37.30 13.22 21.40
CA LYS A 504 37.98 14.36 22.06
C LYS A 504 39.46 14.10 22.12
N GLY A 505 40.21 14.65 21.17
CA GLY A 505 41.64 14.35 21.05
C GLY A 505 41.92 12.88 20.81
N GLY A 506 42.66 12.21 21.72
CA GLY A 506 42.94 10.77 21.69
C GLY A 506 41.94 9.89 22.44
N GLU A 507 40.97 10.49 23.14
CA GLU A 507 39.96 9.83 23.95
C GLU A 507 38.55 10.00 23.34
N ASN A 508 37.55 9.37 23.95
CA ASN A 508 36.15 9.51 23.57
C ASN A 508 35.39 10.13 24.74
N GLU A 509 34.56 11.12 24.45
CA GLU A 509 33.51 11.54 25.38
C GLU A 509 32.37 10.54 25.33
N THR A 510 31.74 10.32 26.47
CA THR A 510 30.59 9.44 26.61
C THR A 510 29.33 10.23 26.98
N TYR A 511 28.20 9.67 26.66
CA TYR A 511 26.89 10.29 26.90
C TYR A 511 25.89 9.25 27.42
N ARG A 512 24.95 9.70 28.20
CA ARG A 512 23.80 8.91 28.60
C ARG A 512 22.55 9.62 28.10
N TYR A 513 21.79 8.96 27.27
CA TYR A 513 20.54 9.51 26.71
C TYR A 513 19.59 9.99 27.82
N THR A 514 19.13 11.23 27.74
CA THR A 514 18.23 11.87 28.71
C THR A 514 16.86 12.19 28.12
N GLY A 515 16.63 11.82 26.86
CA GLY A 515 15.36 12.09 26.18
C GLY A 515 14.25 11.12 26.53
N ASP A 516 13.08 11.38 25.96
CA ASP A 516 11.87 10.61 26.26
C ASP A 516 11.64 9.45 25.32
N ALA A 517 12.31 9.41 24.16
CA ALA A 517 12.14 8.34 23.17
C ALA A 517 12.49 6.95 23.71
N GLY A 518 11.86 5.97 23.13
CA GLY A 518 12.13 4.57 23.35
C GLY A 518 11.19 3.88 24.33
N ILE A 519 11.15 2.57 24.21
CA ILE A 519 10.27 1.68 24.98
C ILE A 519 11.11 0.97 26.04
N SER A 520 10.70 1.06 27.32
CA SER A 520 11.42 0.47 28.45
C SER A 520 11.55 -1.04 28.33
N LEU A 521 12.75 -1.56 28.61
CA LEU A 521 13.14 -2.97 28.48
C LEU A 521 13.03 -3.72 29.82
N GLY A 522 11.88 -3.66 30.50
CA GLY A 522 11.60 -4.59 31.58
C GLY A 522 11.58 -6.05 31.08
N PHE A 523 11.54 -7.04 32.00
CA PHE A 523 11.67 -8.48 31.67
C PHE A 523 10.74 -8.93 30.51
N PHE A 524 9.48 -8.55 30.54
CA PHE A 524 8.53 -8.90 29.48
C PHE A 524 8.93 -8.31 28.12
N ASN A 525 9.32 -7.04 28.10
CA ASN A 525 9.70 -6.36 26.88
C ASN A 525 11.04 -6.87 26.33
N LYS A 526 12.00 -7.27 27.18
CA LYS A 526 13.22 -7.96 26.72
C LYS A 526 12.88 -9.21 25.93
N LEU A 527 11.96 -10.03 26.44
CA LEU A 527 11.52 -11.24 25.72
C LEU A 527 10.78 -10.90 24.44
N LEU A 528 9.86 -9.92 24.49
CA LEU A 528 9.10 -9.46 23.34
C LEU A 528 10.01 -8.98 22.20
N TYR A 529 10.95 -8.08 22.50
CA TYR A 529 11.85 -7.50 21.52
C TYR A 529 12.96 -8.44 21.09
N ALA A 530 13.39 -9.39 21.92
CA ALA A 530 14.29 -10.46 21.47
C ALA A 530 13.66 -11.33 20.38
N ILE A 531 12.33 -11.55 20.45
CA ILE A 531 11.59 -12.28 19.41
C ILE A 531 11.34 -11.38 18.19
N GLU A 532 10.88 -10.15 18.40
CA GLU A 532 10.52 -9.22 17.32
C GLU A 532 11.72 -8.86 16.46
N GLU A 533 12.85 -8.46 17.06
CA GLU A 533 14.10 -8.12 16.39
C GLU A 533 14.93 -9.37 16.00
N LYS A 534 14.49 -10.57 16.41
CA LYS A 534 15.17 -11.85 16.19
C LYS A 534 16.60 -11.87 16.76
N GLU A 535 16.81 -11.13 17.85
CA GLU A 535 18.12 -10.94 18.49
C GLU A 535 18.07 -11.40 19.96
N PRO A 536 18.49 -12.62 20.26
CA PRO A 536 18.44 -13.16 21.61
C PRO A 536 19.37 -12.44 22.60
N LYS A 537 20.34 -11.65 22.12
CA LYS A 537 21.24 -10.86 22.98
C LYS A 537 20.49 -9.81 23.78
N ILE A 538 19.35 -9.31 23.28
CA ILE A 538 18.47 -8.39 24.04
C ILE A 538 18.02 -9.04 25.36
N LEU A 539 17.75 -10.34 25.36
CA LEU A 539 17.27 -11.06 26.55
C LEU A 539 18.39 -11.41 27.54
N ILE A 540 19.58 -11.77 27.01
CA ILE A 540 20.66 -12.36 27.83
C ILE A 540 21.78 -11.38 28.20
N SER A 541 21.83 -10.20 27.61
CA SER A 541 22.87 -9.20 27.90
C SER A 541 22.71 -8.64 29.31
N SER A 542 23.79 -8.71 30.10
CA SER A 542 23.86 -8.07 31.42
C SER A 542 23.98 -6.56 31.38
N LEU A 543 24.27 -5.97 30.21
CA LEU A 543 24.36 -4.51 30.01
C LEU A 543 22.99 -3.83 29.95
N ILE A 544 21.94 -4.59 29.66
CA ILE A 544 20.56 -4.08 29.60
C ILE A 544 19.91 -4.23 30.99
N ASN A 545 19.53 -3.14 31.59
CA ASN A 545 18.85 -3.06 32.88
C ASN A 545 17.36 -2.60 32.75
N GLU A 546 16.72 -2.25 33.86
CA GLU A 546 15.30 -1.80 33.85
C GLU A 546 15.12 -0.36 33.34
N ASP A 547 16.17 0.46 33.41
CA ASP A 547 16.17 1.84 32.89
C ASP A 547 16.45 1.89 31.41
N SER A 548 16.90 0.78 30.80
CA SER A 548 17.23 0.70 29.39
C SER A 548 15.96 0.81 28.53
N LYS A 549 16.05 1.59 27.44
CA LYS A 549 14.97 1.79 26.46
C LYS A 549 15.45 1.37 25.07
N ILE A 550 14.60 0.70 24.30
CA ILE A 550 14.83 0.42 22.89
C ILE A 550 14.21 1.50 22.02
N ILE A 551 15.00 2.14 21.17
CA ILE A 551 14.57 3.14 20.18
C ILE A 551 14.50 2.45 18.82
N ARG A 552 13.34 2.48 18.19
CA ARG A 552 13.05 1.81 16.91
C ARG A 552 12.62 2.80 15.84
N ARG A 553 12.69 2.37 14.57
CA ARG A 553 12.29 3.20 13.41
C ARG A 553 12.92 4.58 13.47
N ARG A 554 14.23 4.58 13.49
CA ARG A 554 15.06 5.77 13.58
C ARG A 554 15.16 6.52 12.27
N ASN A 555 15.02 5.84 11.13
CA ASN A 555 14.92 6.50 9.84
C ASN A 555 13.65 7.36 9.79
N VAL A 556 13.79 8.66 9.56
CA VAL A 556 12.71 9.66 9.68
C VAL A 556 11.61 9.45 8.65
N VAL A 557 11.93 9.09 7.41
CA VAL A 557 10.95 8.78 6.35
C VAL A 557 10.19 7.51 6.68
N ALA A 558 10.89 6.45 7.11
CA ALA A 558 10.25 5.20 7.51
C ALA A 558 9.34 5.38 8.74
N ARG A 559 9.73 6.27 9.67
CA ARG A 559 8.96 6.61 10.87
C ARG A 559 7.61 7.25 10.51
N VAL A 560 7.62 8.29 9.68
CA VAL A 560 6.39 8.99 9.28
C VAL A 560 5.51 8.15 8.35
N LYS A 561 6.11 7.36 7.45
CA LYS A 561 5.37 6.37 6.61
C LYS A 561 4.64 5.33 7.44
N ALA A 562 5.18 4.93 8.58
CA ALA A 562 4.50 3.99 9.48
C ALA A 562 3.29 4.62 10.17
N ILE A 563 3.37 5.91 10.55
CA ILE A 563 2.27 6.66 11.18
C ILE A 563 1.12 6.91 10.20
N ALA A 564 1.43 7.41 8.99
CA ALA A 564 0.43 7.79 7.99
C ALA A 564 0.74 7.18 6.61
N PRO A 565 0.55 5.86 6.43
CA PRO A 565 0.94 5.13 5.21
C PRO A 565 0.09 5.45 3.98
N PHE A 566 -0.91 6.30 4.12
CA PHE A 566 -1.82 6.73 3.05
C PHE A 566 -1.38 8.03 2.37
N LEU A 567 -0.34 8.69 2.87
CA LEU A 567 0.30 9.84 2.23
C LEU A 567 1.46 9.40 1.34
N SER A 568 1.77 10.19 0.33
CA SER A 568 3.03 10.10 -0.41
C SER A 568 4.01 11.08 0.21
N TYR A 569 5.22 10.65 0.47
CA TYR A 569 6.25 11.47 1.10
C TYR A 569 7.32 11.82 0.09
N ASP A 570 7.89 13.02 0.24
CA ASP A 570 9.17 13.31 -0.36
C ASP A 570 10.22 12.34 0.19
N GLU A 571 11.12 11.90 -0.66
CA GLU A 571 12.20 11.00 -0.27
C GLU A 571 13.46 11.76 0.17
N ASP A 572 13.41 13.11 0.13
CA ASP A 572 14.47 14.04 0.46
C ASP A 572 14.03 14.93 1.65
N PRO A 573 14.08 14.43 2.90
CA PRO A 573 13.88 15.23 4.10
C PRO A 573 14.96 16.29 4.20
N TYR A 574 14.62 17.48 4.66
CA TYR A 574 15.62 18.52 4.86
C TYR A 574 15.79 18.92 6.32
N LEU A 575 17.03 19.23 6.66
CA LEU A 575 17.44 19.58 8.02
C LEU A 575 17.08 21.03 8.37
N VAL A 576 16.60 21.25 9.58
CA VAL A 576 16.30 22.58 10.12
C VAL A 576 16.83 22.71 11.55
N ILE A 577 17.48 23.82 11.86
CA ILE A 577 17.87 24.18 13.23
C ILE A 577 16.87 25.21 13.76
N ALA A 578 16.20 24.88 14.85
CA ALA A 578 15.25 25.78 15.50
C ALA A 578 15.29 25.63 17.02
N ASN A 579 15.26 26.73 17.76
CA ASN A 579 15.24 26.75 19.23
C ASN A 579 16.35 25.89 19.88
N GLY A 580 17.54 25.89 19.31
CA GLY A 580 18.69 25.14 19.82
C GLY A 580 18.66 23.62 19.49
N GLN A 581 17.69 23.15 18.72
CA GLN A 581 17.47 21.75 18.40
C GLN A 581 17.50 21.52 16.89
N VAL A 582 17.71 20.27 16.50
CA VAL A 582 17.74 19.81 15.11
C VAL A 582 16.43 19.09 14.77
N TYR A 583 15.83 19.47 13.67
CA TYR A 583 14.60 18.87 13.15
C TYR A 583 14.78 18.45 11.70
N TRP A 584 14.09 17.39 11.32
CA TRP A 584 13.87 17.01 9.94
C TRP A 584 12.50 17.47 9.47
N MET A 585 12.47 18.10 8.32
CA MET A 585 11.23 18.51 7.65
C MET A 585 10.97 17.61 6.46
N ILE A 586 9.73 17.09 6.33
CA ILE A 586 9.35 16.18 5.26
C ILE A 586 8.04 16.67 4.64
N ASP A 587 8.04 16.87 3.33
CA ASP A 587 6.82 17.15 2.59
C ASP A 587 6.01 15.88 2.37
N ALA A 588 4.71 15.98 2.59
CA ALA A 588 3.81 14.88 2.37
C ALA A 588 2.59 15.30 1.54
N TYR A 589 2.25 14.45 0.59
CA TYR A 589 1.29 14.73 -0.45
C TYR A 589 0.08 13.82 -0.35
N THR A 590 -1.11 14.40 -0.59
CA THR A 590 -2.29 13.62 -0.95
C THR A 590 -2.26 13.39 -2.45
N ILE A 591 -2.36 12.12 -2.84
CA ILE A 591 -2.30 11.69 -4.24
C ILE A 591 -3.47 10.79 -4.60
N THR A 592 -3.87 10.80 -5.86
CA THR A 592 -4.75 9.78 -6.42
C THR A 592 -4.48 9.60 -7.91
N ASN A 593 -4.88 8.46 -8.46
CA ASN A 593 -4.95 8.20 -9.89
C ASN A 593 -6.41 8.22 -10.40
N ARG A 594 -7.32 8.83 -9.63
CA ARG A 594 -8.78 8.81 -9.88
C ARG A 594 -9.38 10.19 -10.05
N TYR A 595 -8.59 11.18 -10.46
CA TYR A 595 -9.11 12.47 -10.88
C TYR A 595 -9.61 12.35 -12.33
N PRO A 596 -10.90 12.62 -12.61
CA PRO A 596 -11.48 12.39 -13.94
C PRO A 596 -10.87 13.32 -15.00
N ASN A 597 -10.69 12.85 -16.21
CA ASN A 597 -10.10 13.60 -17.34
C ASN A 597 -8.72 14.21 -17.12
N ALA A 598 -8.00 13.85 -16.07
CA ALA A 598 -6.65 14.37 -15.82
C ALA A 598 -5.58 13.42 -16.34
N ARG A 599 -4.54 13.98 -16.94
CA ARG A 599 -3.40 13.23 -17.45
C ARG A 599 -2.64 12.55 -16.32
N THR A 600 -2.29 11.29 -16.52
CA THR A 600 -1.48 10.51 -15.60
C THR A 600 0.01 10.85 -15.77
N PHE A 601 0.70 11.10 -14.66
CA PHE A 601 2.14 11.26 -14.59
C PHE A 601 2.69 10.45 -13.42
N GLY A 602 3.66 9.57 -13.66
CA GLY A 602 4.23 8.72 -12.61
C GLY A 602 3.21 7.78 -11.91
N GLY A 603 2.11 7.43 -12.58
CA GLY A 603 1.06 6.57 -12.00
C GLY A 603 -0.01 7.29 -11.17
N ILE A 604 0.10 8.62 -11.02
CA ILE A 604 -0.89 9.49 -10.36
C ILE A 604 -1.43 10.52 -11.35
N ASN A 605 -2.62 11.02 -11.11
CA ASN A 605 -3.20 12.11 -11.89
C ASN A 605 -3.79 13.23 -11.01
N TYR A 606 -3.44 13.25 -9.73
CA TYR A 606 -3.70 14.33 -8.79
C TYR A 606 -2.63 14.33 -7.70
N ILE A 607 -2.15 15.52 -7.35
CA ILE A 607 -1.23 15.72 -6.24
C ILE A 607 -1.52 17.06 -5.56
N ALA A 608 -1.50 17.07 -4.23
CA ALA A 608 -1.53 18.29 -3.44
C ALA A 608 -0.54 18.16 -2.27
N ASN A 609 0.29 19.18 -2.06
CA ASN A 609 1.17 19.28 -0.91
C ASN A 609 0.35 19.66 0.32
N SER A 610 -0.23 18.67 0.96
CA SER A 610 -1.26 18.86 1.99
C SER A 610 -0.71 18.84 3.41
N VAL A 611 0.48 18.24 3.62
CA VAL A 611 1.03 18.02 4.96
C VAL A 611 2.52 18.33 4.98
N LYS A 612 2.95 19.05 6.01
CA LYS A 612 4.34 19.22 6.39
C LYS A 612 4.58 18.44 7.67
N VAL A 613 5.57 17.60 7.68
CA VAL A 613 5.92 16.78 8.84
C VAL A 613 7.25 17.28 9.41
N THR A 614 7.30 17.42 10.72
CA THR A 614 8.54 17.69 11.45
C THR A 614 8.89 16.47 12.30
N VAL A 615 10.16 16.10 12.34
CA VAL A 615 10.66 15.05 13.21
C VAL A 615 11.83 15.59 14.03
N ASP A 616 11.74 15.53 15.35
CA ASP A 616 12.84 15.88 16.24
C ASP A 616 13.99 14.87 16.07
N ALA A 617 15.19 15.36 15.76
CA ALA A 617 16.34 14.50 15.51
C ALA A 617 16.88 13.81 16.78
N TYR A 618 16.53 14.31 17.98
CA TYR A 618 16.96 13.76 19.27
C TYR A 618 15.92 12.81 19.87
N ASN A 619 14.64 13.21 19.95
CA ASN A 619 13.55 12.43 20.55
C ASN A 619 12.71 11.67 19.52
N GLY A 620 12.76 12.02 18.24
CA GLY A 620 11.95 11.41 17.21
C GLY A 620 10.45 11.75 17.30
N ASP A 621 10.08 12.80 18.00
CA ASP A 621 8.72 13.30 18.05
C ASP A 621 8.28 13.78 16.67
N VAL A 622 7.04 13.47 16.30
CA VAL A 622 6.51 13.73 14.96
C VAL A 622 5.33 14.69 15.03
#